data_a3ed2491e643f59dc457a9cd084b38ee
#
_entry.id   a3ed2491e643f59dc457a9cd084b38ee
#
_cell.length_a   1.000
_cell.length_b   1.000
_cell.length_c   1.000
_cell.angle_alpha   90.00
_cell.angle_beta   90.00
_cell.angle_gamma   90.00
#
_symmetry.space_group_name_H-M   'P 1'
#
loop_
_entity.id
_entity.type
_entity.pdbx_description
1 polymer ?
#
loop_
_entity_poly.entity_id
_entity_poly.type
_entity_poly.pdbx_seq_one_letter_code
_entity_poly.pdbx_strand_id
1 'polypeptide(L)'
;MSYDIRFGVKVAGTDDELYAVIGEPERSSPTYNNREIFVKCMDWDYHQGEWYKVSEIIPKIEKGIHELQFNKKAYKKYEPSNGWGGVESSLEALQSIMKWLTEDGLPWSWNGDIPLDLIYMRW
;
A
#
# COMPACT_ATOMS: atom_id res chain seq x y z
N MET A 1 -4.04 -11.94 -11.57
CA MET A 1 -2.89 -11.03 -11.42
C MET A 1 -2.83 -10.49 -10.00
N SER A 2 -1.67 -10.16 -9.52
CA SER A 2 -1.46 -9.61 -8.19
C SER A 2 -0.73 -8.26 -8.27
N TYR A 3 -0.85 -7.48 -7.20
CA TYR A 3 -0.04 -6.27 -7.04
C TYR A 3 1.33 -6.62 -6.48
N ASP A 4 2.34 -5.86 -6.88
CA ASP A 4 3.64 -5.85 -6.22
C ASP A 4 3.79 -4.53 -5.46
N ILE A 5 3.50 -4.58 -4.17
CA ILE A 5 3.63 -3.40 -3.30
C ILE A 5 5.05 -3.35 -2.76
N ARG A 6 5.75 -2.26 -3.07
CA ARG A 6 7.15 -2.09 -2.69
C ARG A 6 7.41 -0.68 -2.17
N PHE A 7 8.40 -0.57 -1.30
CA PHE A 7 8.88 0.71 -0.80
C PHE A 7 10.27 0.99 -1.35
N GLY A 8 10.52 2.24 -1.68
CA GLY A 8 11.79 2.64 -2.25
C GLY A 8 12.16 4.07 -1.94
N VAL A 9 13.40 4.42 -2.24
CA VAL A 9 13.91 5.78 -2.19
C VAL A 9 14.37 6.19 -3.59
N LYS A 10 14.16 7.45 -3.93
CA LYS A 10 14.56 7.98 -5.22
C LYS A 10 16.08 8.08 -5.29
N VAL A 11 16.66 7.59 -6.39
CA VAL A 11 18.10 7.64 -6.59
C VAL A 11 18.48 9.03 -7.12
N ALA A 12 19.34 9.73 -6.40
CA ALA A 12 19.81 11.05 -6.78
C ALA A 12 20.68 11.02 -8.05
N GLY A 13 20.58 12.09 -8.85
CA GLY A 13 21.46 12.30 -10.00
C GLY A 13 21.04 11.57 -11.27
N THR A 14 19.85 10.97 -11.31
CA THR A 14 19.31 10.34 -12.51
C THR A 14 18.23 11.23 -13.13
N ASP A 15 18.23 11.35 -14.44
CA ASP A 15 17.16 12.07 -15.17
C ASP A 15 15.86 11.24 -15.20
N ASP A 16 16.00 9.92 -15.14
CA ASP A 16 14.88 9.00 -15.02
C ASP A 16 14.53 8.79 -13.55
N GLU A 17 13.26 8.63 -13.28
CA GLU A 17 12.79 8.35 -11.92
C GLU A 17 13.12 6.91 -11.52
N LEU A 18 14.37 6.71 -11.09
CA LEU A 18 14.81 5.43 -10.57
C LEU A 18 14.61 5.39 -9.05
N TYR A 19 14.09 4.27 -8.58
CA TYR A 19 13.85 4.04 -7.16
C TYR A 19 14.59 2.79 -6.71
N ALA A 20 15.43 2.94 -5.70
CA ALA A 20 16.07 1.80 -5.05
C ALA A 20 15.07 1.18 -4.08
N VAL A 21 14.69 -0.06 -4.32
CA VAL A 21 13.77 -0.77 -3.45
C VAL A 21 14.45 -1.04 -2.11
N ILE A 22 13.81 -0.62 -1.02
CA ILE A 22 14.32 -0.80 0.34
C ILE A 22 13.56 -1.85 1.13
N GLY A 23 12.40 -2.28 0.64
CA GLY A 23 11.62 -3.32 1.29
C GLY A 23 10.25 -3.50 0.70
N GLU A 24 9.55 -4.47 1.25
CA GLU A 24 8.16 -4.75 0.89
C GLU A 24 7.43 -5.25 2.14
N PRO A 25 6.11 -5.02 2.24
CA PRO A 25 5.35 -5.52 3.38
C PRO A 25 5.16 -7.03 3.30
N GLU A 26 4.82 -7.65 4.42
CA GLU A 26 4.61 -9.10 4.50
C GLU A 26 3.59 -9.60 3.48
N ARG A 27 2.54 -8.81 3.23
CA ARG A 27 1.51 -9.10 2.22
C ARG A 27 1.71 -8.20 1.00
N SER A 28 2.87 -8.34 0.35
CA SER A 28 3.29 -7.47 -0.74
C SER A 28 2.61 -7.74 -2.08
N SER A 29 1.89 -8.85 -2.20
CA SER A 29 1.28 -9.26 -3.46
C SER A 29 -0.20 -9.61 -3.30
N PRO A 30 -1.05 -8.65 -2.89
CA PRO A 30 -2.48 -8.89 -2.83
C PRO A 30 -3.04 -9.12 -4.24
N THR A 31 -4.16 -9.83 -4.33
CA THR A 31 -4.79 -10.07 -5.62
C THR A 31 -5.28 -8.77 -6.28
N TYR A 32 -5.09 -8.66 -7.58
CA TYR A 32 -5.61 -7.54 -8.39
C TYR A 32 -7.13 -7.39 -8.25
N ASN A 33 -7.83 -8.47 -7.93
CA ASN A 33 -9.28 -8.45 -7.74
C ASN A 33 -9.73 -7.53 -6.59
N ASN A 34 -8.80 -7.13 -5.71
CA ASN A 34 -9.08 -6.18 -4.63
C ASN A 34 -9.01 -4.71 -5.05
N ARG A 35 -8.65 -4.42 -6.30
CA ARG A 35 -8.45 -3.04 -6.74
C ARG A 35 -9.64 -2.14 -6.48
N GLU A 36 -10.85 -2.60 -6.81
CA GLU A 36 -12.05 -1.79 -6.62
C GLU A 36 -12.29 -1.48 -5.13
N ILE A 37 -12.05 -2.47 -4.25
CA ILE A 37 -12.16 -2.26 -2.81
C ILE A 37 -11.14 -1.22 -2.34
N PHE A 38 -9.88 -1.34 -2.77
CA PHE A 38 -8.84 -0.37 -2.42
C PHE A 38 -9.19 1.04 -2.86
N VAL A 39 -9.58 1.21 -4.12
CA VAL A 39 -9.95 2.52 -4.67
C VAL A 39 -11.11 3.14 -3.89
N LYS A 40 -12.13 2.35 -3.59
CA LYS A 40 -13.33 2.85 -2.91
C LYS A 40 -13.08 3.15 -1.43
N CYS A 41 -12.40 2.26 -0.71
CA CYS A 41 -12.20 2.46 0.73
C CYS A 41 -11.18 3.56 1.04
N MET A 42 -10.18 3.75 0.20
CA MET A 42 -9.19 4.81 0.33
C MET A 42 -9.63 6.12 -0.32
N ASP A 43 -10.70 6.10 -1.09
CA ASP A 43 -11.13 7.23 -1.92
C ASP A 43 -9.98 7.78 -2.76
N TRP A 44 -9.29 6.88 -3.45
CA TRP A 44 -8.09 7.19 -4.20
C TRP A 44 -8.00 6.34 -5.46
N ASP A 45 -8.16 6.98 -6.61
CA ASP A 45 -8.04 6.32 -7.91
C ASP A 45 -6.57 6.34 -8.36
N TYR A 46 -5.76 5.50 -7.74
CA TYR A 46 -4.34 5.40 -8.04
C TYR A 46 -4.08 4.71 -9.39
N HIS A 47 -2.92 5.01 -9.95
CA HIS A 47 -2.42 4.35 -11.15
C HIS A 47 -1.47 3.21 -10.75
N GLN A 48 -1.79 1.99 -11.17
CA GLN A 48 -0.99 0.83 -10.84
C GLN A 48 0.42 0.94 -11.42
N GLY A 49 1.41 0.57 -10.60
CA GLY A 49 2.81 0.56 -11.03
C GLY A 49 3.53 1.89 -10.90
N GLU A 50 2.88 2.93 -10.45
CA GLU A 50 3.52 4.21 -10.19
C GLU A 50 4.02 4.33 -8.76
N TRP A 51 5.03 5.16 -8.58
CA TRP A 51 5.59 5.45 -7.26
C TRP A 51 4.92 6.69 -6.67
N TYR A 52 4.50 6.57 -5.42
CA TYR A 52 3.83 7.64 -4.68
C TYR A 52 4.59 7.93 -3.39
N LYS A 53 4.64 9.19 -2.99
CA LYS A 53 5.26 9.59 -1.74
C LYS A 53 4.47 9.04 -0.56
N VAL A 54 5.15 8.31 0.33
CA VAL A 54 4.50 7.63 1.46
C VAL A 54 3.76 8.60 2.38
N SER A 55 4.34 9.78 2.64
CA SER A 55 3.70 10.79 3.49
C SER A 55 2.33 11.24 2.98
N GLU A 56 2.12 11.19 1.66
CA GLU A 56 0.83 11.55 1.04
C GLU A 56 -0.17 10.39 1.10
N ILE A 57 0.33 9.16 1.17
CA ILE A 57 -0.51 7.96 1.09
C ILE A 57 -0.98 7.50 2.48
N ILE A 58 -0.20 7.75 3.53
CA ILE A 58 -0.55 7.30 4.89
C ILE A 58 -1.99 7.66 5.29
N PRO A 59 -2.47 8.92 5.11
CA PRO A 59 -3.85 9.25 5.45
C PRO A 59 -4.87 8.43 4.66
N LYS A 60 -4.56 8.08 3.42
CA LYS A 60 -5.43 7.27 2.56
C LYS A 60 -5.50 5.83 3.06
N ILE A 61 -4.36 5.25 3.45
CA ILE A 61 -4.30 3.90 4.01
C ILE A 61 -5.05 3.84 5.34
N GLU A 62 -4.87 4.84 6.20
CA GLU A 62 -5.59 4.93 7.48
C GLU A 62 -7.10 4.96 7.26
N LYS A 63 -7.56 5.76 6.29
CA LYS A 63 -8.96 5.81 5.92
C LYS A 63 -9.46 4.45 5.43
N GLY A 64 -8.70 3.79 4.57
CA GLY A 64 -9.05 2.48 4.05
C GLY A 64 -9.18 1.43 5.15
N ILE A 65 -8.24 1.39 6.08
CA ILE A 65 -8.28 0.47 7.22
C ILE A 65 -9.53 0.73 8.06
N HIS A 66 -9.79 2.00 8.41
CA HIS A 66 -10.97 2.37 9.18
C HIS A 66 -12.26 1.92 8.50
N GLU A 67 -12.41 2.22 7.22
CA GLU A 67 -13.60 1.85 6.46
C GLU A 67 -13.79 0.33 6.40
N LEU A 68 -12.73 -0.42 6.15
CA LEU A 68 -12.84 -1.88 6.06
C LEU A 68 -13.03 -2.55 7.43
N GLN A 69 -12.65 -1.89 8.53
CA GLN A 69 -12.92 -2.41 9.88
C GLN A 69 -14.33 -2.10 10.36
N PHE A 70 -14.80 -0.87 10.15
CA PHE A 70 -16.02 -0.37 10.78
C PHE A 70 -17.20 -0.22 9.82
N ASN A 71 -16.99 -0.34 8.52
CA ASN A 71 -18.03 -0.18 7.51
C ASN A 71 -17.95 -1.27 6.43
N LYS A 72 -17.64 -2.50 6.81
CA LYS A 72 -17.42 -3.63 5.90
C LYS A 72 -18.55 -3.82 4.89
N LYS A 73 -19.78 -3.67 5.34
CA LYS A 73 -20.96 -3.94 4.49
C LYS A 73 -21.00 -3.05 3.26
N ALA A 74 -20.51 -1.83 3.37
CA ALA A 74 -20.48 -0.90 2.24
C ALA A 74 -19.57 -1.35 1.11
N TYR A 75 -18.59 -2.22 1.41
CA TYR A 75 -17.58 -2.66 0.47
C TYR A 75 -17.74 -4.09 -0.02
N LYS A 76 -18.62 -4.87 0.61
CA LYS A 76 -18.87 -6.26 0.22
C LYS A 76 -19.38 -6.39 -1.21
N LYS A 77 -20.12 -5.42 -1.71
CA LYS A 77 -20.63 -5.41 -3.08
C LYS A 77 -19.50 -5.34 -4.14
N TYR A 78 -18.30 -4.96 -3.73
CA TYR A 78 -17.14 -4.90 -4.62
C TYR A 78 -16.30 -6.18 -4.56
N GLU A 79 -16.67 -7.14 -3.73
CA GLU A 79 -15.99 -8.44 -3.66
C GLU A 79 -16.14 -9.20 -4.96
N PRO A 80 -15.05 -9.78 -5.50
CA PRO A 80 -15.17 -10.53 -6.75
C PRO A 80 -15.96 -11.81 -6.57
N SER A 81 -16.75 -12.15 -7.59
CA SER A 81 -17.63 -13.34 -7.56
C SER A 81 -16.86 -14.65 -7.61
N ASN A 82 -15.59 -14.62 -8.02
CA ASN A 82 -14.76 -15.83 -8.14
C ASN A 82 -14.13 -16.29 -6.82
N GLY A 83 -14.34 -15.56 -5.72
CA GLY A 83 -13.75 -15.90 -4.42
C GLY A 83 -12.28 -15.54 -4.26
N TRP A 84 -11.65 -14.92 -5.25
CA TRP A 84 -10.26 -14.49 -5.19
C TRP A 84 -10.17 -13.05 -4.68
N GLY A 85 -9.96 -12.93 -3.37
CA GLY A 85 -9.89 -11.63 -2.72
C GLY A 85 -11.20 -11.23 -2.07
N GLY A 86 -11.25 -10.06 -1.48
CA GLY A 86 -12.41 -9.51 -0.80
C GLY A 86 -12.04 -8.50 0.27
N VAL A 87 -12.99 -8.15 1.12
CA VAL A 87 -12.81 -7.16 2.18
C VAL A 87 -11.73 -7.58 3.17
N GLU A 88 -11.74 -8.84 3.62
CA GLU A 88 -10.78 -9.30 4.63
C GLU A 88 -9.34 -9.30 4.11
N SER A 89 -9.10 -9.80 2.91
CA SER A 89 -7.75 -9.78 2.33
C SER A 89 -7.27 -8.37 2.01
N SER A 90 -8.17 -7.48 1.63
CA SER A 90 -7.86 -6.07 1.41
C SER A 90 -7.45 -5.39 2.71
N LEU A 91 -8.18 -5.65 3.80
CA LEU A 91 -7.86 -5.12 5.12
C LEU A 91 -6.49 -5.63 5.61
N GLU A 92 -6.22 -6.92 5.46
CA GLU A 92 -4.94 -7.51 5.83
C GLU A 92 -3.78 -6.86 5.06
N ALA A 93 -3.96 -6.59 3.77
CA ALA A 93 -2.94 -5.93 2.95
C ALA A 93 -2.65 -4.51 3.45
N LEU A 94 -3.69 -3.72 3.72
CA LEU A 94 -3.51 -2.36 4.23
C LEU A 94 -2.87 -2.35 5.63
N GLN A 95 -3.27 -3.26 6.50
CA GLN A 95 -2.66 -3.41 7.83
C GLN A 95 -1.20 -3.82 7.75
N SER A 96 -0.85 -4.70 6.82
CA SER A 96 0.53 -5.11 6.58
C SER A 96 1.41 -3.94 6.13
N ILE A 97 0.89 -3.08 5.26
CA ILE A 97 1.59 -1.87 4.82
C ILE A 97 1.85 -0.95 6.02
N MET A 98 0.85 -0.69 6.84
CA MET A 98 1.01 0.17 8.02
C MET A 98 1.96 -0.42 9.04
N LYS A 99 1.90 -1.73 9.25
CA LYS A 99 2.83 -2.42 10.15
C LYS A 99 4.27 -2.28 9.68
N TRP A 100 4.50 -2.46 8.39
CA TRP A 100 5.85 -2.29 7.82
C TRP A 100 6.37 -0.87 8.04
N LEU A 101 5.52 0.13 7.82
CA LEU A 101 5.89 1.54 7.97
C LEU A 101 6.16 1.93 9.43
N THR A 102 5.46 1.32 10.38
CA THR A 102 5.52 1.74 11.79
C THR A 102 6.38 0.83 12.67
N GLU A 103 6.50 -0.45 12.35
CA GLU A 103 7.13 -1.42 13.22
C GLU A 103 8.31 -2.16 12.58
N ASP A 104 8.14 -2.70 11.36
CA ASP A 104 9.06 -3.70 10.81
C ASP A 104 10.13 -3.16 9.87
N GLY A 105 9.81 -2.19 9.05
CA GLY A 105 10.62 -1.91 7.87
C GLY A 105 11.66 -0.82 8.02
N LEU A 106 11.24 0.34 8.48
CA LEU A 106 12.07 1.54 8.39
C LEU A 106 13.19 1.62 9.41
N PRO A 107 12.97 1.31 10.71
CA PRO A 107 13.97 1.62 11.73
C PRO A 107 15.30 0.89 11.55
N TRP A 108 15.27 -0.37 11.15
CA TRP A 108 16.49 -1.16 11.08
C TRP A 108 17.12 -1.21 9.68
N SER A 109 16.35 -1.03 8.63
CA SER A 109 16.86 -1.07 7.25
C SER A 109 17.88 0.03 6.97
N TRP A 110 17.79 1.14 7.68
CA TRP A 110 18.64 2.33 7.48
C TRP A 110 19.05 2.97 8.80
N ASN A 111 19.26 2.18 9.84
CA ASN A 111 19.57 2.69 11.19
C ASN A 111 18.52 3.69 11.72
N GLY A 112 17.31 3.57 11.24
CA GLY A 112 16.17 4.26 11.83
C GLY A 112 15.87 5.68 11.34
N ASP A 113 16.57 6.20 10.33
CA ASP A 113 16.54 7.63 10.10
C ASP A 113 16.11 8.12 8.71
N ILE A 114 15.32 7.36 7.96
CA ILE A 114 14.78 7.89 6.71
C ILE A 114 13.46 8.61 7.00
N PRO A 115 13.37 9.94 6.75
CA PRO A 115 12.10 10.64 6.86
C PRO A 115 11.05 10.07 5.90
N LEU A 116 9.79 9.98 6.35
CA LEU A 116 8.71 9.42 5.55
C LEU A 116 8.48 10.16 4.22
N ASP A 117 8.81 11.44 4.17
CA ASP A 117 8.69 12.24 2.94
C ASP A 117 9.75 11.93 1.89
N LEU A 118 10.77 11.13 2.24
CA LEU A 118 11.77 10.63 1.30
C LEU A 118 11.49 9.21 0.82
N ILE A 119 10.45 8.58 1.33
CA ILE A 119 10.09 7.21 0.99
C ILE A 119 8.92 7.22 0.03
N TYR A 120 9.00 6.37 -0.98
CA TYR A 120 7.97 6.18 -1.99
C TYR A 120 7.43 4.76 -1.93
N MET A 121 6.17 4.62 -2.26
CA MET A 121 5.52 3.33 -2.35
C MET A 121 5.02 3.12 -3.78
N ARG A 122 5.30 1.94 -4.31
CA ARG A 122 4.75 1.48 -5.58
C ARG A 122 3.59 0.54 -5.28
N TRP A 123 2.46 0.87 -5.83
CA TRP A 123 1.24 0.08 -5.63
C TRP A 123 0.92 -0.80 -6.83
#